data_e8fdc9b9ffc7cdba0c846f4b004a619f
#
_entry.id   e8fdc9b9ffc7cdba0c846f4b004a619f
#
_cell.length_a   1.000
_cell.length_b   1.000
_cell.length_c   1.000
_cell.angle_alpha   90.00
_cell.angle_beta   90.00
_cell.angle_gamma   90.00
#
_symmetry.space_group_name_H-M   'P 1'
#
loop_
_entity.id
_entity.type
_entity.pdbx_description
1 polymer ?
#
loop_
_entity_poly.entity_id
_entity_poly.type
_entity_poly.pdbx_seq_one_letter_code
_entity_poly.pdbx_strand_id
1 'polypeptide(L)'
;VLVRLLAIGVNFIDTYKRKGLYPVPTPFTLGEEGAGVVEKVGEGVVGVRPGDRVAFANVQGAYAEYLVVPAERLVPVPEGLDPKLAAAALLQGMTVHYLLKSTYPVAPGDQVLVHAGAGGVGQLLIQWAKRLGATVYATASTEEKRGLCLQAGADYALPYEGFAEAVKALSGGGVDVVYDGVGKDTFLGSLAALRPRGMLVLFGQSSGPVPPQDPQILNRMGSLFLTRPTLHH
;
A
#
# COMPACT_ATOMS: atom_id res chain seq x y z
N VAL A 1 12.16 -2.45 23.62
CA VAL A 1 11.07 -3.29 24.14
C VAL A 1 11.15 -4.66 23.48
N LEU A 2 11.16 -5.74 24.26
CA LEU A 2 11.05 -7.11 23.76
C LEU A 2 9.57 -7.46 23.60
N VAL A 3 9.17 -7.81 22.38
CA VAL A 3 7.78 -8.19 22.06
C VAL A 3 7.74 -9.66 21.68
N ARG A 4 6.89 -10.43 22.32
CA ARG A 4 6.53 -11.78 21.89
C ARG A 4 5.45 -11.68 20.84
N LEU A 5 5.76 -12.11 19.62
CA LEU A 5 4.89 -11.97 18.46
C LEU A 5 3.78 -13.01 18.47
N LEU A 6 2.55 -12.58 18.23
CA LEU A 6 1.35 -13.42 18.10
C LEU A 6 0.91 -13.53 16.63
N ALA A 7 1.19 -12.51 15.84
CA ALA A 7 0.94 -12.47 14.41
C ALA A 7 1.95 -11.57 13.71
N ILE A 8 2.23 -11.87 12.45
CA ILE A 8 3.10 -11.08 11.58
C ILE A 8 2.38 -10.73 10.29
N GLY A 9 2.64 -9.53 9.76
CA GLY A 9 2.18 -9.12 8.44
C GLY A 9 3.16 -9.58 7.36
N VAL A 10 2.62 -10.04 6.23
CA VAL A 10 3.39 -10.35 5.03
C VAL A 10 3.18 -9.27 3.99
N ASN A 11 4.26 -8.63 3.57
CA ASN A 11 4.22 -7.49 2.67
C ASN A 11 5.11 -7.70 1.45
N PHE A 12 4.81 -7.02 0.33
CA PHE A 12 5.61 -7.14 -0.90
C PHE A 12 7.07 -6.69 -0.72
N ILE A 13 7.33 -5.78 0.22
CA ILE A 13 8.69 -5.33 0.54
C ILE A 13 9.57 -6.49 1.02
N ASP A 14 9.02 -7.47 1.70
CA ASP A 14 9.73 -8.67 2.13
C ASP A 14 10.28 -9.45 0.93
N THR A 15 9.49 -9.52 -0.15
CA THR A 15 9.92 -10.16 -1.39
C THR A 15 11.00 -9.37 -2.12
N TYR A 16 10.94 -8.03 -2.05
CA TYR A 16 11.96 -7.16 -2.66
C TYR A 16 13.31 -7.30 -1.94
N LYS A 17 13.29 -7.33 -0.60
CA LYS A 17 14.49 -7.56 0.22
C LYS A 17 15.07 -8.96 -0.02
N ARG A 18 14.23 -10.00 0.00
CA ARG A 18 14.66 -11.38 -0.27
C ARG A 18 15.33 -11.54 -1.64
N LYS A 19 14.86 -10.82 -2.66
CA LYS A 19 15.42 -10.84 -4.02
C LYS A 19 16.61 -9.89 -4.20
N GLY A 20 17.01 -9.13 -3.18
CA GLY A 20 18.07 -8.14 -3.26
C GLY A 20 17.70 -6.88 -4.04
N LEU A 21 16.41 -6.70 -4.41
CA LEU A 21 15.94 -5.48 -5.08
C LEU A 21 16.05 -4.25 -4.16
N TYR A 22 15.80 -4.46 -2.87
CA TYR A 22 16.10 -3.51 -1.80
C TYR A 22 17.22 -4.12 -0.95
N PRO A 23 18.45 -3.62 -1.09
CA PRO A 23 19.61 -4.18 -0.38
C PRO A 23 19.45 -4.08 1.13
N VAL A 24 19.71 -5.19 1.81
CA VAL A 24 19.78 -5.29 3.28
C VAL A 24 21.06 -6.04 3.63
N PRO A 25 21.85 -5.58 4.61
CA PRO A 25 23.01 -6.32 5.08
C PRO A 25 22.65 -7.74 5.53
N THR A 26 23.43 -8.73 5.09
CA THR A 26 23.21 -10.15 5.44
C THR A 26 24.17 -10.57 6.57
N PRO A 27 23.78 -11.48 7.48
CA PRO A 27 22.47 -12.16 7.54
C PRO A 27 21.37 -11.26 8.11
N PHE A 28 20.10 -11.45 7.68
CA PHE A 28 18.95 -10.73 8.23
C PHE A 28 17.70 -11.64 8.29
N THR A 29 16.80 -11.31 9.22
CA THR A 29 15.47 -11.91 9.30
C THR A 29 14.48 -11.04 8.55
N LEU A 30 13.60 -11.63 7.75
CA LEU A 30 12.53 -10.94 7.02
C LEU A 30 11.42 -10.44 7.96
N GLY A 31 10.49 -9.68 7.36
CA GLY A 31 9.30 -9.15 8.02
C GLY A 31 9.52 -7.75 8.58
N GLU A 32 8.52 -6.89 8.39
CA GLU A 32 8.56 -5.50 8.86
C GLU A 32 7.34 -5.10 9.66
N GLU A 33 6.42 -6.03 9.90
CA GLU A 33 5.14 -5.75 10.55
C GLU A 33 4.73 -6.90 11.45
N GLY A 34 4.17 -6.58 12.60
CA GLY A 34 3.69 -7.58 13.53
C GLY A 34 2.85 -7.01 14.66
N ALA A 35 2.22 -7.90 15.40
CA ALA A 35 1.50 -7.61 16.62
C ALA A 35 1.79 -8.69 17.68
N GLY A 36 1.82 -8.28 18.93
CA GLY A 36 2.15 -9.19 20.01
C GLY A 36 1.93 -8.59 21.37
N VAL A 37 2.60 -9.18 22.36
CA VAL A 37 2.55 -8.77 23.76
C VAL A 37 3.95 -8.37 24.20
N VAL A 38 4.04 -7.26 24.92
CA VAL A 38 5.29 -6.80 25.53
C VAL A 38 5.72 -7.82 26.59
N GLU A 39 6.90 -8.40 26.39
CA GLU A 39 7.50 -9.37 27.32
C GLU A 39 8.41 -8.67 28.33
N LYS A 40 9.28 -7.76 27.84
CA LYS A 40 10.22 -7.00 28.66
C LYS A 40 10.41 -5.59 28.12
N VAL A 41 10.65 -4.66 29.02
CA VAL A 41 11.01 -3.27 28.68
C VAL A 41 12.46 -3.01 29.11
N GLY A 42 13.17 -2.20 28.33
CA GLY A 42 14.52 -1.74 28.68
C GLY A 42 14.48 -0.62 29.71
N GLU A 43 15.65 -0.32 30.25
CA GLU A 43 15.84 0.81 31.16
C GLU A 43 15.46 2.14 30.47
N GLY A 44 14.78 3.03 31.19
CA GLY A 44 14.36 4.34 30.69
C GLY A 44 13.17 4.34 29.72
N VAL A 45 12.64 3.18 29.34
CA VAL A 45 11.43 3.10 28.51
C VAL A 45 10.20 3.49 29.33
N VAL A 46 9.43 4.43 28.81
CA VAL A 46 8.17 4.90 29.39
C VAL A 46 6.99 4.66 28.44
N GLY A 47 5.78 4.63 28.97
CA GLY A 47 4.56 4.54 28.17
C GLY A 47 4.16 3.13 27.71
N VAL A 48 5.00 2.11 27.95
CA VAL A 48 4.70 0.68 27.70
C VAL A 48 5.21 -0.16 28.89
N ARG A 49 4.51 -1.26 29.15
CA ARG A 49 4.83 -2.20 30.24
C ARG A 49 4.62 -3.65 29.81
N PRO A 50 5.26 -4.62 30.49
CA PRO A 50 4.99 -6.04 30.25
C PRO A 50 3.51 -6.36 30.33
N GLY A 51 3.01 -7.17 29.38
CA GLY A 51 1.62 -7.52 29.23
C GLY A 51 0.83 -6.62 28.27
N ASP A 52 1.33 -5.44 27.91
CA ASP A 52 0.64 -4.57 26.95
C ASP A 52 0.57 -5.23 25.58
N ARG A 53 -0.57 -5.08 24.90
CA ARG A 53 -0.78 -5.53 23.52
C ARG A 53 -0.36 -4.42 22.58
N VAL A 54 0.53 -4.75 21.66
CA VAL A 54 1.16 -3.78 20.75
C VAL A 54 1.24 -4.31 19.32
N ALA A 55 1.23 -3.39 18.37
CA ALA A 55 1.59 -3.65 16.97
C ALA A 55 2.68 -2.68 16.54
N PHE A 56 3.37 -3.01 15.46
CA PHE A 56 4.41 -2.18 14.87
C PHE A 56 4.49 -2.38 13.37
N ALA A 57 5.03 -1.39 12.67
CA ALA A 57 5.41 -1.47 11.26
C ALA A 57 6.77 -0.80 11.05
N ASN A 58 7.43 -1.15 9.93
CA ASN A 58 8.78 -0.65 9.58
C ASN A 58 9.88 -1.01 10.59
N VAL A 59 9.79 -2.18 11.19
CA VAL A 59 10.84 -2.74 12.05
C VAL A 59 11.25 -4.11 11.50
N GLN A 60 12.46 -4.20 10.96
CA GLN A 60 13.01 -5.40 10.34
C GLN A 60 13.12 -6.56 11.35
N GLY A 61 12.78 -7.78 10.90
CA GLY A 61 12.99 -9.01 11.67
C GLY A 61 11.71 -9.63 12.24
N ALA A 62 10.54 -9.21 11.77
CA ALA A 62 9.26 -9.66 12.31
C ALA A 62 8.92 -11.15 12.06
N TYR A 63 9.63 -11.85 11.14
CA TYR A 63 9.44 -13.30 10.96
C TYR A 63 10.18 -14.11 12.03
N ALA A 64 9.79 -13.88 13.28
CA ALA A 64 10.37 -14.44 14.48
C ALA A 64 9.32 -14.64 15.57
N GLU A 65 9.63 -15.39 16.62
CA GLU A 65 8.76 -15.51 17.81
C GLU A 65 8.88 -14.30 18.73
N TYR A 66 10.06 -13.67 18.75
CA TYR A 66 10.36 -12.49 19.55
C TYR A 66 11.12 -11.46 18.71
N LEU A 67 10.82 -10.19 18.97
CA LEU A 67 11.55 -9.09 18.33
C LEU A 67 11.80 -7.96 19.34
N VAL A 68 12.99 -7.39 19.27
CA VAL A 68 13.29 -6.12 19.97
C VAL A 68 12.82 -4.98 19.08
N VAL A 69 11.83 -4.21 19.58
CA VAL A 69 11.21 -3.10 18.86
C VAL A 69 11.51 -1.79 19.61
N PRO A 70 11.94 -0.71 18.93
CA PRO A 70 12.02 0.60 19.54
C PRO A 70 10.66 1.03 20.11
N ALA A 71 10.65 1.60 21.31
CA ALA A 71 9.39 1.93 22.01
C ALA A 71 8.51 2.90 21.21
N GLU A 72 9.14 3.86 20.52
CA GLU A 72 8.47 4.85 19.67
C GLU A 72 7.83 4.27 18.38
N ARG A 73 8.12 3.00 18.07
CA ARG A 73 7.50 2.27 16.94
C ARG A 73 6.29 1.43 17.38
N LEU A 74 6.06 1.33 18.67
CA LEU A 74 4.95 0.55 19.21
C LEU A 74 3.65 1.34 19.19
N VAL A 75 2.60 0.71 18.68
CA VAL A 75 1.25 1.24 18.68
C VAL A 75 0.39 0.35 19.58
N PRO A 76 -0.31 0.91 20.58
CA PRO A 76 -1.23 0.13 21.43
C PRO A 76 -2.33 -0.53 20.58
N VAL A 77 -2.56 -1.80 20.80
CA VAL A 77 -3.66 -2.54 20.14
C VAL A 77 -4.90 -2.45 21.04
N PRO A 78 -6.04 -1.95 20.52
CA PRO A 78 -7.28 -1.86 21.28
C PRO A 78 -7.69 -3.21 21.87
N GLU A 79 -8.32 -3.17 23.05
CA GLU A 79 -8.87 -4.35 23.69
C GLU A 79 -9.90 -5.02 22.75
N GLY A 80 -9.88 -6.36 22.69
CA GLY A 80 -10.79 -7.13 21.82
C GLY A 80 -10.36 -7.23 20.34
N LEU A 81 -9.41 -6.42 19.85
CA LEU A 81 -8.92 -6.55 18.47
C LEU A 81 -8.04 -7.79 18.34
N ASP A 82 -8.31 -8.63 17.32
CA ASP A 82 -7.49 -9.79 17.02
C ASP A 82 -6.05 -9.35 16.62
N PRO A 83 -4.99 -9.93 17.21
CA PRO A 83 -3.62 -9.66 16.81
C PRO A 83 -3.34 -9.86 15.31
N LYS A 84 -4.03 -10.78 14.65
CA LYS A 84 -3.91 -10.97 13.19
C LYS A 84 -4.40 -9.76 12.41
N LEU A 85 -5.50 -9.16 12.83
CA LEU A 85 -6.02 -7.93 12.23
C LEU A 85 -5.05 -6.76 12.48
N ALA A 86 -4.52 -6.64 13.70
CA ALA A 86 -3.55 -5.60 14.03
C ALA A 86 -2.26 -5.73 13.18
N ALA A 87 -1.73 -6.97 13.03
CA ALA A 87 -0.55 -7.25 12.22
C ALA A 87 -0.77 -7.10 10.71
N ALA A 88 -2.01 -7.19 10.22
CA ALA A 88 -2.33 -7.06 8.80
C ALA A 88 -2.70 -5.62 8.39
N ALA A 89 -3.05 -4.77 9.36
CA ALA A 89 -3.66 -3.47 9.08
C ALA A 89 -2.68 -2.30 9.16
N LEU A 90 -1.61 -2.38 9.96
CA LEU A 90 -0.85 -1.20 10.33
C LEU A 90 -0.01 -0.67 9.16
N LEU A 91 0.85 -1.49 8.55
CA LEU A 91 1.70 -1.07 7.43
C LEU A 91 0.85 -0.69 6.22
N GLN A 92 -0.15 -1.49 5.90
CA GLN A 92 -1.05 -1.25 4.78
C GLN A 92 -1.93 -0.03 5.01
N GLY A 93 -2.48 0.14 6.22
CA GLY A 93 -3.29 1.29 6.60
C GLY A 93 -2.50 2.60 6.59
N MET A 94 -1.28 2.61 7.12
CA MET A 94 -0.38 3.76 7.05
C MET A 94 -0.03 4.11 5.59
N THR A 95 0.18 3.08 4.75
CA THR A 95 0.40 3.27 3.31
C THR A 95 -0.79 3.95 2.66
N VAL A 96 -1.99 3.46 2.89
CA VAL A 96 -3.22 4.05 2.34
C VAL A 96 -3.42 5.48 2.85
N HIS A 97 -3.14 5.72 4.14
CA HIS A 97 -3.27 7.04 4.74
C HIS A 97 -2.41 8.07 4.00
N TYR A 98 -1.10 7.83 3.85
CA TYR A 98 -0.26 8.82 3.19
C TYR A 98 -0.58 8.98 1.70
N LEU A 99 -0.95 7.88 1.02
CA LEU A 99 -1.35 7.93 -0.39
C LEU A 99 -2.55 8.84 -0.62
N LEU A 100 -3.61 8.69 0.19
CA LEU A 100 -4.88 9.41 0.03
C LEU A 100 -4.91 10.79 0.69
N LYS A 101 -3.98 11.10 1.60
CA LYS A 101 -4.00 12.35 2.38
C LYS A 101 -2.81 13.26 2.10
N SER A 102 -1.61 12.70 1.95
CA SER A 102 -0.38 13.49 1.79
C SER A 102 0.11 13.52 0.34
N THR A 103 0.04 12.39 -0.38
CA THR A 103 0.57 12.30 -1.75
C THR A 103 -0.40 12.92 -2.76
N TYR A 104 -1.65 12.46 -2.76
CA TYR A 104 -2.75 13.04 -3.51
C TYR A 104 -3.97 13.11 -2.59
N PRO A 105 -4.31 14.28 -2.04
CA PRO A 105 -5.47 14.43 -1.16
C PRO A 105 -6.77 14.22 -1.95
N VAL A 106 -7.29 13.00 -1.87
CA VAL A 106 -8.53 12.64 -2.57
C VAL A 106 -9.70 13.43 -2.00
N ALA A 107 -10.46 14.05 -2.90
CA ALA A 107 -11.63 14.84 -2.63
C ALA A 107 -12.93 14.20 -3.20
N PRO A 108 -14.12 14.61 -2.71
CA PRO A 108 -15.37 14.18 -3.30
C PRO A 108 -15.47 14.55 -4.79
N GLY A 109 -15.86 13.56 -5.60
CA GLY A 109 -15.98 13.72 -7.06
C GLY A 109 -14.73 13.33 -7.84
N ASP A 110 -13.57 13.11 -7.19
CA ASP A 110 -12.38 12.62 -7.87
C ASP A 110 -12.63 11.22 -8.46
N GLN A 111 -11.98 10.97 -9.58
CA GLN A 111 -11.94 9.67 -10.24
C GLN A 111 -10.58 8.99 -9.95
N VAL A 112 -10.60 7.82 -9.36
CA VAL A 112 -9.41 7.15 -8.82
C VAL A 112 -9.26 5.76 -9.43
N LEU A 113 -8.11 5.46 -10.03
CA LEU A 113 -7.76 4.10 -10.45
C LEU A 113 -6.82 3.44 -9.44
N VAL A 114 -7.18 2.23 -8.99
CA VAL A 114 -6.38 1.44 -8.05
C VAL A 114 -5.94 0.15 -8.72
N HIS A 115 -4.65 -0.02 -8.97
CA HIS A 115 -4.10 -1.30 -9.44
C HIS A 115 -3.96 -2.31 -8.30
N ALA A 116 -4.01 -3.62 -8.64
CA ALA A 116 -4.02 -4.72 -7.68
C ALA A 116 -5.08 -4.54 -6.59
N GLY A 117 -6.29 -4.15 -6.99
CA GLY A 117 -7.38 -3.75 -6.10
C GLY A 117 -7.80 -4.81 -5.08
N ALA A 118 -7.61 -6.10 -5.38
CA ALA A 118 -7.89 -7.20 -4.45
C ALA A 118 -6.77 -7.47 -3.43
N GLY A 119 -5.63 -6.79 -3.54
CA GLY A 119 -4.53 -6.87 -2.56
C GLY A 119 -4.86 -6.11 -1.27
N GLY A 120 -4.04 -6.30 -0.22
CA GLY A 120 -4.30 -5.67 1.08
C GLY A 120 -4.36 -4.14 1.03
N VAL A 121 -3.35 -3.49 0.43
CA VAL A 121 -3.38 -2.03 0.20
C VAL A 121 -4.53 -1.65 -0.76
N GLY A 122 -4.75 -2.44 -1.82
CA GLY A 122 -5.78 -2.17 -2.82
C GLY A 122 -7.19 -2.11 -2.23
N GLN A 123 -7.57 -3.10 -1.43
CA GLN A 123 -8.90 -3.13 -0.79
C GLN A 123 -9.10 -1.96 0.18
N LEU A 124 -8.09 -1.60 0.96
CA LEU A 124 -8.16 -0.46 1.87
C LEU A 124 -8.22 0.87 1.09
N LEU A 125 -7.45 1.01 -0.01
CA LEU A 125 -7.53 2.18 -0.90
C LEU A 125 -8.94 2.35 -1.47
N ILE A 126 -9.54 1.28 -1.99
CA ILE A 126 -10.89 1.29 -2.53
C ILE A 126 -11.89 1.76 -1.46
N GLN A 127 -11.90 1.10 -0.31
CA GLN A 127 -12.83 1.43 0.79
C GLN A 127 -12.69 2.89 1.24
N TRP A 128 -11.45 3.36 1.41
CA TRP A 128 -11.23 4.71 1.92
C TRP A 128 -11.50 5.78 0.87
N ALA A 129 -11.09 5.58 -0.40
CA ALA A 129 -11.41 6.50 -1.49
C ALA A 129 -12.94 6.64 -1.68
N LYS A 130 -13.68 5.52 -1.58
CA LYS A 130 -15.16 5.56 -1.60
C LYS A 130 -15.74 6.38 -0.45
N ARG A 131 -15.21 6.23 0.76
CA ARG A 131 -15.66 7.04 1.91
C ARG A 131 -15.34 8.52 1.75
N LEU A 132 -14.34 8.87 0.96
CA LEU A 132 -14.00 10.25 0.61
C LEU A 132 -14.87 10.81 -0.53
N GLY A 133 -15.76 10.00 -1.11
CA GLY A 133 -16.67 10.43 -2.17
C GLY A 133 -16.12 10.31 -3.59
N ALA A 134 -15.06 9.55 -3.79
CA ALA A 134 -14.49 9.30 -5.11
C ALA A 134 -15.27 8.25 -5.89
N THR A 135 -15.18 8.30 -7.24
CA THR A 135 -15.49 7.19 -8.12
C THR A 135 -14.26 6.32 -8.28
N VAL A 136 -14.37 5.02 -7.96
CA VAL A 136 -13.22 4.13 -7.88
C VAL A 136 -13.26 3.07 -8.98
N TYR A 137 -12.24 3.07 -9.81
CA TYR A 137 -11.89 2.03 -10.77
C TYR A 137 -10.82 1.14 -10.16
N ALA A 138 -10.93 -0.18 -10.30
CA ALA A 138 -9.92 -1.10 -9.79
C ALA A 138 -9.52 -2.10 -10.86
N THR A 139 -8.26 -2.54 -10.86
CA THR A 139 -7.83 -3.66 -11.70
C THR A 139 -7.45 -4.87 -10.88
N ALA A 140 -7.79 -6.06 -11.38
CA ALA A 140 -7.36 -7.33 -10.82
C ALA A 140 -7.31 -8.43 -11.89
N SER A 141 -6.45 -9.45 -11.67
CA SER A 141 -6.10 -10.45 -12.68
C SER A 141 -7.20 -11.48 -12.97
N THR A 142 -8.03 -11.81 -11.98
CA THR A 142 -9.07 -12.85 -12.13
C THR A 142 -10.44 -12.26 -11.85
N GLU A 143 -11.48 -12.94 -12.34
CA GLU A 143 -12.87 -12.54 -12.07
C GLU A 143 -13.19 -12.57 -10.57
N GLU A 144 -12.73 -13.60 -9.85
CA GLU A 144 -12.87 -13.68 -8.40
C GLU A 144 -12.26 -12.46 -7.71
N LYS A 145 -11.03 -12.08 -8.07
CA LYS A 145 -10.37 -10.88 -7.53
C LYS A 145 -11.07 -9.58 -7.90
N ARG A 146 -11.64 -9.49 -9.10
CA ARG A 146 -12.50 -8.34 -9.47
C ARG A 146 -13.76 -8.28 -8.62
N GLY A 147 -14.35 -9.43 -8.30
CA GLY A 147 -15.45 -9.54 -7.34
C GLY A 147 -15.08 -8.99 -5.95
N LEU A 148 -13.86 -9.28 -5.45
CA LEU A 148 -13.36 -8.69 -4.19
C LEU A 148 -13.21 -7.16 -4.26
N CYS A 149 -12.79 -6.61 -5.42
CA CYS A 149 -12.74 -5.16 -5.61
C CYS A 149 -14.13 -4.52 -5.51
N LEU A 150 -15.13 -5.13 -6.14
CA LEU A 150 -16.53 -4.65 -6.08
C LEU A 150 -17.08 -4.75 -4.64
N GLN A 151 -16.81 -5.86 -3.94
CA GLN A 151 -17.19 -6.02 -2.52
C GLN A 151 -16.53 -4.99 -1.62
N ALA A 152 -15.29 -4.57 -1.94
CA ALA A 152 -14.60 -3.49 -1.24
C ALA A 152 -15.19 -2.10 -1.55
N GLY A 153 -16.08 -1.99 -2.54
CA GLY A 153 -16.79 -0.75 -2.90
C GLY A 153 -16.30 -0.06 -4.17
N ALA A 154 -15.47 -0.71 -5.01
CA ALA A 154 -15.14 -0.17 -6.32
C ALA A 154 -16.39 -0.03 -7.19
N ASP A 155 -16.51 1.07 -7.94
CA ASP A 155 -17.60 1.27 -8.89
C ASP A 155 -17.40 0.40 -10.14
N TYR A 156 -16.14 0.20 -10.52
CA TYR A 156 -15.74 -0.61 -11.68
C TYR A 156 -14.54 -1.50 -11.33
N ALA A 157 -14.60 -2.77 -11.73
CA ALA A 157 -13.49 -3.70 -11.59
C ALA A 157 -13.14 -4.30 -12.96
N LEU A 158 -11.92 -4.03 -13.43
CA LEU A 158 -11.46 -4.27 -14.79
C LEU A 158 -10.32 -5.30 -14.83
N PRO A 159 -10.16 -6.05 -15.93
CA PRO A 159 -8.93 -6.80 -16.16
C PRO A 159 -7.76 -5.85 -16.43
N TYR A 160 -6.53 -6.38 -16.41
CA TYR A 160 -5.35 -5.59 -16.79
C TYR A 160 -5.27 -5.35 -18.31
N GLU A 161 -5.79 -6.25 -19.12
CA GLU A 161 -5.85 -6.09 -20.57
C GLU A 161 -6.87 -5.01 -20.94
N GLY A 162 -6.45 -4.01 -21.70
CA GLY A 162 -7.32 -2.92 -22.19
C GLY A 162 -7.85 -1.98 -21.09
N PHE A 163 -7.28 -2.01 -19.89
CA PHE A 163 -7.83 -1.20 -18.79
C PHE A 163 -7.77 0.30 -19.03
N ALA A 164 -6.74 0.80 -19.73
CA ALA A 164 -6.56 2.23 -19.93
C ALA A 164 -7.68 2.81 -20.82
N GLU A 165 -8.00 2.14 -21.90
CA GLU A 165 -9.09 2.49 -22.81
C GLU A 165 -10.45 2.38 -22.11
N ALA A 166 -10.66 1.29 -21.36
CA ALA A 166 -11.89 1.09 -20.61
C ALA A 166 -12.09 2.17 -19.54
N VAL A 167 -11.05 2.52 -18.79
CA VAL A 167 -11.08 3.60 -17.79
C VAL A 167 -11.41 4.93 -18.47
N LYS A 168 -10.76 5.28 -19.57
CA LYS A 168 -11.06 6.52 -20.31
C LYS A 168 -12.49 6.59 -20.80
N ALA A 169 -13.02 5.50 -21.33
CA ALA A 169 -14.40 5.45 -21.79
C ALA A 169 -15.40 5.63 -20.64
N LEU A 170 -15.17 4.95 -19.51
CA LEU A 170 -16.05 5.00 -18.35
C LEU A 170 -15.97 6.32 -17.58
N SER A 171 -14.77 6.93 -17.54
CA SER A 171 -14.53 8.19 -16.81
C SER A 171 -14.83 9.45 -17.61
N GLY A 172 -15.09 9.31 -18.91
CA GLY A 172 -15.32 10.47 -19.78
C GLY A 172 -14.05 11.25 -20.13
N GLY A 173 -12.87 10.58 -20.12
CA GLY A 173 -11.62 11.22 -20.58
C GLY A 173 -10.38 10.93 -19.74
N GLY A 174 -10.51 10.20 -18.68
CA GLY A 174 -9.41 9.75 -17.80
C GLY A 174 -9.65 10.12 -16.34
N VAL A 175 -8.87 9.46 -15.46
CA VAL A 175 -8.97 9.62 -14.00
C VAL A 175 -8.04 10.71 -13.49
N ASP A 176 -8.33 11.24 -12.30
CA ASP A 176 -7.54 12.27 -11.62
C ASP A 176 -6.22 11.71 -11.10
N VAL A 177 -6.27 10.51 -10.55
CA VAL A 177 -5.11 9.85 -9.95
C VAL A 177 -5.13 8.35 -10.20
N VAL A 178 -3.94 7.78 -10.43
CA VAL A 178 -3.70 6.33 -10.49
C VAL A 178 -2.79 5.95 -9.34
N TYR A 179 -3.22 5.02 -8.50
CA TYR A 179 -2.40 4.37 -7.48
C TYR A 179 -1.87 3.04 -8.02
N ASP A 180 -0.58 3.00 -8.34
CA ASP A 180 0.07 1.88 -9.01
C ASP A 180 1.09 1.20 -8.09
N GLY A 181 0.73 0.00 -7.60
CA GLY A 181 1.61 -0.90 -6.85
C GLY A 181 2.23 -2.00 -7.72
N VAL A 182 1.89 -2.06 -9.01
CA VAL A 182 2.30 -3.13 -9.94
C VAL A 182 3.60 -2.78 -10.66
N GLY A 183 3.70 -1.61 -11.23
CA GLY A 183 4.94 -1.08 -11.80
C GLY A 183 5.13 -1.40 -13.28
N LYS A 184 6.13 -2.24 -13.62
CA LYS A 184 6.58 -2.48 -15.00
C LYS A 184 5.41 -2.72 -15.98
N ASP A 185 4.49 -3.60 -15.63
CA ASP A 185 3.45 -4.05 -16.56
C ASP A 185 2.27 -3.07 -16.70
N THR A 186 2.13 -2.13 -15.76
CA THR A 186 1.01 -1.18 -15.74
C THR A 186 1.41 0.26 -16.05
N PHE A 187 2.68 0.62 -15.92
CA PHE A 187 3.15 2.00 -15.94
C PHE A 187 2.64 2.82 -17.14
N LEU A 188 2.83 2.33 -18.37
CA LEU A 188 2.41 3.06 -19.57
C LEU A 188 0.87 3.17 -19.68
N GLY A 189 0.17 2.09 -19.36
CA GLY A 189 -1.30 2.12 -19.30
C GLY A 189 -1.82 3.03 -18.19
N SER A 190 -1.13 3.09 -17.04
CA SER A 190 -1.45 4.02 -15.95
C SER A 190 -1.36 5.48 -16.39
N LEU A 191 -0.30 5.84 -17.12
CA LEU A 191 -0.18 7.18 -17.70
C LEU A 191 -1.28 7.45 -18.73
N ALA A 192 -1.60 6.44 -19.57
CA ALA A 192 -2.64 6.56 -20.59
C ALA A 192 -4.05 6.70 -20.00
N ALA A 193 -4.31 6.14 -18.83
CA ALA A 193 -5.61 6.23 -18.13
C ALA A 193 -5.89 7.58 -17.48
N LEU A 194 -4.86 8.42 -17.30
CA LEU A 194 -5.00 9.74 -16.68
C LEU A 194 -5.63 10.77 -17.61
N ARG A 195 -6.40 11.67 -17.03
CA ARG A 195 -6.80 12.91 -17.69
C ARG A 195 -5.60 13.87 -17.82
N PRO A 196 -5.65 14.90 -18.67
CA PRO A 196 -4.62 15.95 -18.67
C PRO A 196 -4.38 16.49 -17.25
N ARG A 197 -3.11 16.64 -16.88
CA ARG A 197 -2.64 17.07 -15.55
C ARG A 197 -3.03 16.12 -14.40
N GLY A 198 -3.38 14.87 -14.70
CA GLY A 198 -3.58 13.82 -13.69
C GLY A 198 -2.27 13.34 -13.09
N MET A 199 -2.35 12.61 -11.97
CA MET A 199 -1.19 12.14 -11.22
C MET A 199 -1.07 10.61 -11.22
N LEU A 200 0.10 10.11 -11.61
CA LEU A 200 0.50 8.72 -11.35
C LEU A 200 1.28 8.64 -10.04
N VAL A 201 0.73 7.91 -9.08
CA VAL A 201 1.37 7.58 -7.81
C VAL A 201 1.89 6.15 -7.88
N LEU A 202 3.15 6.00 -8.26
CA LEU A 202 3.82 4.71 -8.40
C LEU A 202 4.41 4.30 -7.04
N PHE A 203 3.64 3.60 -6.19
CA PHE A 203 4.08 3.27 -4.83
C PHE A 203 4.66 1.85 -4.67
N GLY A 204 4.56 1.00 -5.72
CA GLY A 204 5.08 -0.36 -5.72
C GLY A 204 5.64 -0.79 -7.08
N GLN A 205 6.13 -2.03 -7.14
CA GLN A 205 6.70 -2.61 -8.34
C GLN A 205 6.59 -4.15 -8.34
N SER A 206 5.39 -4.67 -8.04
CA SER A 206 5.19 -6.12 -7.88
C SER A 206 5.47 -6.94 -9.15
N SER A 207 5.30 -6.35 -10.35
CA SER A 207 5.67 -6.96 -11.64
C SER A 207 7.13 -6.70 -12.05
N GLY A 208 7.86 -5.91 -11.28
CA GLY A 208 9.24 -5.51 -11.53
C GLY A 208 9.43 -4.00 -11.63
N PRO A 209 10.68 -3.53 -11.66
CA PRO A 209 10.98 -2.11 -11.78
C PRO A 209 10.59 -1.59 -13.16
N VAL A 210 10.08 -0.36 -13.19
CA VAL A 210 9.81 0.37 -14.45
C VAL A 210 11.15 0.67 -15.11
N PRO A 211 11.33 0.34 -16.40
CA PRO A 211 12.53 0.73 -17.14
C PRO A 211 12.70 2.26 -17.19
N PRO A 212 13.92 2.78 -17.40
CA PRO A 212 14.14 4.21 -17.59
C PRO A 212 13.21 4.80 -18.65
N GLN A 213 12.62 5.96 -18.33
CA GLN A 213 11.68 6.67 -19.20
C GLN A 213 12.21 8.07 -19.50
N ASP A 214 11.99 8.53 -20.73
CA ASP A 214 12.18 9.93 -21.08
C ASP A 214 11.07 10.79 -20.42
N PRO A 215 11.42 11.81 -19.63
CA PRO A 215 10.42 12.69 -18.99
C PRO A 215 9.46 13.37 -19.97
N GLN A 216 9.84 13.50 -21.25
CA GLN A 216 8.96 14.03 -22.30
C GLN A 216 7.67 13.22 -22.48
N ILE A 217 7.63 11.97 -22.00
CA ILE A 217 6.41 11.17 -22.02
C ILE A 217 5.29 11.84 -21.22
N LEU A 218 5.61 12.48 -20.09
CA LEU A 218 4.61 13.17 -19.25
C LEU A 218 3.98 14.35 -19.98
N ASN A 219 4.79 15.11 -20.75
CA ASN A 219 4.31 16.20 -21.58
C ASN A 219 3.39 15.68 -22.69
N ARG A 220 3.87 14.68 -23.47
CA ARG A 220 3.11 14.11 -24.60
C ARG A 220 1.79 13.50 -24.19
N MET A 221 1.67 12.96 -22.98
CA MET A 221 0.47 12.31 -22.47
C MET A 221 -0.47 13.24 -21.70
N GLY A 222 -0.22 14.56 -21.71
CA GLY A 222 -1.13 15.54 -21.14
C GLY A 222 -0.58 16.32 -19.95
N SER A 223 0.72 16.60 -19.90
CA SER A 223 1.38 17.34 -18.81
C SER A 223 1.14 16.70 -17.44
N LEU A 224 1.36 15.40 -17.39
CA LEU A 224 1.06 14.57 -16.23
C LEU A 224 2.04 14.79 -15.07
N PHE A 225 1.61 14.46 -13.86
CA PHE A 225 2.46 14.36 -12.68
C PHE A 225 2.83 12.90 -12.42
N LEU A 226 4.07 12.67 -11.98
CA LEU A 226 4.56 11.37 -11.55
C LEU A 226 5.26 11.52 -10.22
N THR A 227 4.91 10.67 -9.26
CA THR A 227 5.63 10.57 -7.99
C THR A 227 5.89 9.11 -7.63
N ARG A 228 7.02 8.88 -6.91
CA ARG A 228 7.42 7.57 -6.39
C ARG A 228 7.61 7.68 -4.87
N PRO A 229 6.49 7.74 -4.11
CA PRO A 229 6.55 7.96 -2.67
C PRO A 229 7.00 6.72 -1.91
N THR A 230 7.39 6.93 -0.65
CA THR A 230 7.65 5.86 0.33
C THR A 230 7.04 6.23 1.68
N LEU A 231 6.71 5.22 2.48
CA LEU A 231 6.11 5.40 3.81
C LEU A 231 7.04 6.13 4.80
N HIS A 232 8.34 6.20 4.52
CA HIS A 232 9.32 6.81 5.43
C HIS A 232 9.47 8.33 5.28
N HIS A 233 8.86 8.94 4.27
CA HIS A 233 8.98 10.38 4.00
C HIS A 233 7.72 11.13 4.45
#